data_ef15ccb81a2af1566dd06af88c63af8e
#
_entry.id   ef15ccb81a2af1566dd06af88c63af8e
#
_cell.length_a   1.000
_cell.length_b   1.000
_cell.length_c   1.000
_cell.angle_alpha   90.00
_cell.angle_beta   90.00
_cell.angle_gamma   90.00
#
_symmetry.space_group_name_H-M   'P 1'
#
loop_
_entity.id
_entity.type
_entity.pdbx_description
1 polymer ?
#
loop_
_entity_poly.entity_id
_entity_poly.type
_entity_poly.pdbx_seq_one_letter_code
_entity_poly.pdbx_strand_id
1 'polypeptide(L)'
;MPSTVRTFLLRPGAFFEQRRDRLGGVRGGGLALGIAVAVTAVLGVALRLFAAQFTGTIERDNPARPPDQMCEDGGIGEITVSGCDEPATRTVEIGSLVWDQATEVLPGLFVGLVVVWIGLGVLLYVGAKVAGGSGGFGETAEVTAWGLLPSVVGVAIGGAALVLFAANSDLSASSPELLLEQVRSLQNGLSGLLFLAIQIGTAAWQAYVWAGGLRVVHEVSRYAAVAVAVIAATLPVVLS
;
A
#
# COMPACT_ATOMS: atom_id res chain seq x y z
N MET A 1 21.65 -12.52 -25.18
CA MET A 1 20.19 -12.48 -24.88
C MET A 1 19.92 -11.23 -24.04
N PRO A 2 18.94 -10.40 -24.36
CA PRO A 2 18.59 -9.30 -23.47
C PRO A 2 18.18 -9.88 -22.11
N SER A 3 18.57 -9.22 -21.01
CA SER A 3 18.18 -9.70 -19.69
C SER A 3 16.66 -9.71 -19.58
N THR A 4 16.10 -10.70 -18.90
CA THR A 4 14.66 -10.85 -18.67
C THR A 4 14.04 -9.55 -18.13
N VAL A 5 14.75 -8.86 -17.24
CA VAL A 5 14.34 -7.59 -16.66
C VAL A 5 14.22 -6.50 -17.74
N ARG A 6 15.20 -6.37 -18.61
CA ARG A 6 15.16 -5.37 -19.70
C ARG A 6 13.97 -5.62 -20.64
N THR A 7 13.69 -6.90 -20.96
CA THR A 7 12.55 -7.26 -21.81
C THR A 7 11.23 -6.90 -21.15
N PHE A 8 11.09 -7.18 -19.86
CA PHE A 8 9.89 -6.79 -19.08
C PHE A 8 9.68 -5.28 -19.06
N LEU A 9 10.72 -4.50 -18.80
CA LEU A 9 10.64 -3.05 -18.69
C LEU A 9 10.33 -2.36 -20.01
N LEU A 10 10.98 -2.79 -21.10
CA LEU A 10 10.92 -2.07 -22.38
C LEU A 10 9.97 -2.70 -23.40
N ARG A 11 9.66 -3.98 -23.27
CA ARG A 11 8.85 -4.75 -24.23
C ARG A 11 7.99 -5.79 -23.52
N PRO A 12 7.00 -5.39 -22.68
CA PRO A 12 6.21 -6.35 -21.89
C PRO A 12 5.48 -7.36 -22.78
N GLY A 13 5.00 -7.00 -23.96
CA GLY A 13 4.42 -7.97 -24.90
C GLY A 13 5.38 -9.10 -25.25
N ALA A 14 6.65 -8.79 -25.59
CA ALA A 14 7.65 -9.81 -25.87
C ALA A 14 8.02 -10.66 -24.63
N PHE A 15 7.95 -10.07 -23.45
CA PHE A 15 8.14 -10.79 -22.19
C PHE A 15 7.04 -11.83 -21.96
N PHE A 16 5.79 -11.48 -22.18
CA PHE A 16 4.65 -12.41 -22.05
C PHE A 16 4.62 -13.45 -23.16
N GLU A 17 4.98 -13.07 -24.41
CA GLU A 17 5.06 -14.00 -25.53
C GLU A 17 6.03 -15.15 -25.23
N GLN A 18 7.22 -14.84 -24.71
CA GLN A 18 8.22 -15.85 -24.32
C GLN A 18 7.77 -16.78 -23.19
N ARG A 19 6.71 -16.46 -22.51
CA ARG A 19 6.16 -17.21 -21.36
C ARG A 19 4.75 -17.72 -21.57
N ARG A 20 4.18 -17.54 -22.74
CA ARG A 20 2.77 -17.82 -23.03
C ARG A 20 2.34 -19.19 -22.52
N ASP A 21 3.11 -20.25 -22.84
CA ASP A 21 2.80 -21.62 -22.45
C ASP A 21 2.94 -21.92 -20.94
N ARG A 22 3.45 -20.96 -20.19
CA ARG A 22 3.72 -21.10 -18.74
C ARG A 22 2.86 -20.20 -17.87
N LEU A 23 2.08 -19.32 -18.49
CA LEU A 23 1.18 -18.43 -17.75
C LEU A 23 0.06 -19.23 -17.09
N GLY A 24 -0.28 -18.90 -15.85
CA GLY A 24 -1.35 -19.58 -15.13
C GLY A 24 -1.66 -19.02 -13.75
N GLY A 25 -2.86 -19.29 -13.27
CA GLY A 25 -3.38 -18.70 -12.03
C GLY A 25 -2.57 -18.99 -10.77
N VAL A 26 -1.99 -20.19 -10.64
CA VAL A 26 -1.17 -20.57 -9.47
C VAL A 26 0.09 -19.70 -9.39
N ARG A 27 0.76 -19.46 -10.52
CA ARG A 27 1.94 -18.59 -10.57
C ARG A 27 1.55 -17.13 -10.35
N GLY A 28 0.43 -16.72 -10.96
CA GLY A 28 -0.13 -15.39 -10.74
C GLY A 28 -0.44 -15.12 -9.27
N GLY A 29 -1.07 -16.07 -8.58
CA GLY A 29 -1.35 -16.00 -7.15
C GLY A 29 -0.08 -15.91 -6.30
N GLY A 30 0.92 -16.76 -6.56
CA GLY A 30 2.21 -16.72 -5.87
C GLY A 30 2.94 -15.40 -6.07
N LEU A 31 2.94 -14.87 -7.29
CA LEU A 31 3.54 -13.57 -7.60
C LEU A 31 2.80 -12.43 -6.90
N ALA A 32 1.45 -12.43 -6.94
CA ALA A 32 0.64 -11.41 -6.29
C ALA A 32 0.86 -11.38 -4.78
N LEU A 33 0.92 -12.55 -4.13
CA LEU A 33 1.24 -12.65 -2.70
C LEU A 33 2.64 -12.11 -2.41
N GLY A 34 3.64 -12.47 -3.24
CA GLY A 34 5.00 -11.94 -3.10
C GLY A 34 5.06 -10.43 -3.25
N ILE A 35 4.30 -9.85 -4.18
CA ILE A 35 4.19 -8.40 -4.36
C ILE A 35 3.49 -7.76 -3.17
N ALA A 36 2.39 -8.35 -2.68
CA ALA A 36 1.68 -7.84 -1.51
C ALA A 36 2.59 -7.81 -0.27
N VAL A 37 3.37 -8.89 -0.04
CA VAL A 37 4.40 -8.91 1.03
C VAL A 37 5.44 -7.82 0.82
N ALA A 38 5.97 -7.68 -0.40
CA ALA A 38 7.00 -6.68 -0.70
C ALA A 38 6.49 -5.25 -0.49
N VAL A 39 5.29 -4.92 -0.99
CA VAL A 39 4.65 -3.59 -0.80
C VAL A 39 4.43 -3.31 0.67
N THR A 40 3.85 -4.26 1.42
CA THR A 40 3.57 -4.10 2.86
C THR A 40 4.87 -3.93 3.66
N ALA A 41 5.91 -4.71 3.34
CA ALA A 41 7.21 -4.61 4.01
C ALA A 41 7.91 -3.28 3.72
N VAL A 42 7.93 -2.84 2.45
CA VAL A 42 8.53 -1.55 2.06
C VAL A 42 7.80 -0.39 2.72
N LEU A 43 6.46 -0.42 2.72
CA LEU A 43 5.66 0.59 3.40
C LEU A 43 5.89 0.56 4.91
N GLY A 44 5.93 -0.63 5.53
CA GLY A 44 6.22 -0.78 6.96
C GLY A 44 7.57 -0.18 7.35
N VAL A 45 8.62 -0.42 6.54
CA VAL A 45 9.93 0.23 6.76
C VAL A 45 9.84 1.75 6.61
N ALA A 46 9.16 2.25 5.56
CA ALA A 46 9.00 3.68 5.35
C ALA A 46 8.24 4.34 6.52
N LEU A 47 7.14 3.72 6.99
CA LEU A 47 6.36 4.21 8.12
C LEU A 47 7.16 4.16 9.44
N ARG A 48 7.99 3.14 9.64
CA ARG A 48 8.88 3.07 10.81
C ARG A 48 9.91 4.21 10.82
N LEU A 49 10.53 4.46 9.65
CA LEU A 49 11.47 5.58 9.49
C LEU A 49 10.79 6.94 9.62
N PHE A 50 9.56 7.05 9.11
CA PHE A 50 8.73 8.24 9.25
C PHE A 50 8.36 8.48 10.72
N ALA A 51 7.87 7.46 11.42
CA ALA A 51 7.54 7.56 12.84
C ALA A 51 8.72 8.00 13.72
N ALA A 52 9.94 7.58 13.35
CA ALA A 52 11.17 7.98 14.05
C ALA A 52 11.53 9.47 13.89
N GLN A 53 10.89 10.20 12.96
CA GLN A 53 11.11 11.65 12.82
C GLN A 53 10.30 12.48 13.84
N PHE A 54 9.28 11.89 14.45
CA PHE A 54 8.48 12.58 15.45
C PHE A 54 9.19 12.60 16.80
N THR A 55 9.45 13.78 17.30
CA THR A 55 10.04 14.02 18.61
C THR A 55 8.98 14.59 19.55
N GLY A 56 9.13 14.32 20.85
CA GLY A 56 8.21 14.80 21.87
C GLY A 56 7.42 13.66 22.54
N THR A 57 6.76 14.05 23.61
CA THR A 57 5.96 13.14 24.45
C THR A 57 4.62 13.77 24.73
N ILE A 58 3.59 12.93 24.85
CA ILE A 58 2.26 13.33 25.32
C ILE A 58 1.87 12.52 26.53
N GLU A 59 1.06 13.10 27.38
CA GLU A 59 0.41 12.38 28.47
C GLU A 59 -0.86 11.71 27.96
N ARG A 60 -1.04 10.44 28.32
CA ARG A 60 -2.24 9.65 28.03
C ARG A 60 -2.69 8.94 29.31
N ASP A 61 -3.98 8.65 29.39
CA ASP A 61 -4.52 7.81 30.44
C ASP A 61 -3.75 6.49 30.53
N ASN A 62 -3.41 6.11 31.74
CA ASN A 62 -2.69 4.88 31.99
C ASN A 62 -3.67 3.68 32.00
N PRO A 63 -3.63 2.78 30.99
CA PRO A 63 -4.53 1.64 30.93
C PRO A 63 -4.27 0.60 32.02
N ALA A 64 -3.14 0.69 32.72
CA ALA A 64 -2.85 -0.17 33.89
C ALA A 64 -3.57 0.30 35.15
N ARG A 65 -4.04 1.58 35.17
CA ARG A 65 -4.83 2.11 36.28
C ARG A 65 -6.33 1.89 35.99
N PRO A 66 -7.05 1.23 36.87
CA PRO A 66 -8.51 1.13 36.79
C PRO A 66 -9.16 2.52 36.87
N PRO A 67 -10.42 2.69 36.39
CA PRO A 67 -11.17 3.91 36.58
C PRO A 67 -11.25 4.32 38.07
N ASP A 68 -11.16 5.60 38.36
CA ASP A 68 -11.13 6.13 39.73
C ASP A 68 -12.27 5.62 40.61
N GLN A 69 -13.47 5.42 40.03
CA GLN A 69 -14.62 4.82 40.71
C GLN A 69 -14.36 3.44 41.29
N MET A 70 -13.48 2.65 40.66
CA MET A 70 -13.12 1.31 41.20
C MET A 70 -12.02 1.39 42.27
N CYS A 71 -11.27 2.49 42.30
CA CYS A 71 -10.22 2.72 43.28
C CYS A 71 -10.72 3.42 44.55
N GLU A 72 -11.74 4.32 44.44
CA GLU A 72 -12.29 5.08 45.56
C GLU A 72 -13.17 4.22 46.51
N ASP A 73 -13.91 3.26 45.95
CA ASP A 73 -14.84 2.42 46.73
C ASP A 73 -14.17 1.22 47.43
N GLY A 74 -12.81 1.12 47.44
CA GLY A 74 -12.08 0.02 48.06
C GLY A 74 -12.28 -1.36 47.41
N GLY A 75 -12.84 -1.37 46.18
CA GLY A 75 -13.18 -2.57 45.43
C GLY A 75 -14.66 -2.95 45.57
N ILE A 76 -15.17 -3.71 44.63
CA ILE A 76 -16.52 -4.26 44.67
C ILE A 76 -16.52 -5.49 45.62
N GLY A 77 -16.81 -5.31 46.88
CA GLY A 77 -16.74 -6.35 47.91
C GLY A 77 -15.31 -6.58 48.42
N GLU A 78 -14.97 -7.81 48.76
CA GLU A 78 -13.60 -8.18 49.22
C GLU A 78 -12.53 -8.26 48.11
N ILE A 79 -12.83 -7.80 46.91
CA ILE A 79 -11.91 -7.86 45.72
C ILE A 79 -11.01 -6.63 45.74
N THR A 80 -9.74 -6.81 46.06
CA THR A 80 -8.73 -5.78 45.93
C THR A 80 -8.43 -5.55 44.46
N VAL A 81 -8.76 -4.34 43.94
CA VAL A 81 -8.47 -3.97 42.55
C VAL A 81 -6.98 -3.62 42.46
N SER A 82 -6.22 -4.38 41.69
CA SER A 82 -4.81 -4.09 41.45
C SER A 82 -4.64 -2.93 40.47
N GLY A 83 -3.60 -2.10 40.66
CA GLY A 83 -3.26 -1.00 39.77
C GLY A 83 -3.78 0.37 40.22
N CYS A 84 -4.47 0.49 41.35
CA CYS A 84 -4.91 1.78 41.89
C CYS A 84 -3.73 2.68 42.34
N ASP A 85 -2.58 2.11 42.63
CA ASP A 85 -1.35 2.84 42.96
C ASP A 85 -0.59 3.33 41.74
N GLU A 86 -1.00 2.93 40.55
CA GLU A 86 -0.41 3.40 39.29
C GLU A 86 -0.80 4.86 39.02
N PRO A 87 0.10 5.66 38.42
CA PRO A 87 -0.22 7.04 38.05
C PRO A 87 -1.39 7.10 37.06
N ALA A 88 -2.26 8.11 37.19
CA ALA A 88 -3.44 8.28 36.34
C ALA A 88 -3.07 8.46 34.85
N THR A 89 -1.94 9.12 34.60
CA THR A 89 -1.43 9.35 33.25
C THR A 89 -0.05 8.71 33.10
N ARG A 90 0.29 8.34 31.88
CA ARG A 90 1.64 7.93 31.48
C ARG A 90 2.14 8.79 30.33
N THR A 91 3.42 9.10 30.35
CA THR A 91 4.09 9.76 29.24
C THR A 91 4.40 8.76 28.13
N VAL A 92 4.00 9.06 26.91
CA VAL A 92 4.22 8.21 25.72
C VAL A 92 4.91 9.03 24.64
N GLU A 93 5.92 8.46 23.98
CA GLU A 93 6.59 9.08 22.85
C GLU A 93 5.64 9.10 21.63
N ILE A 94 5.56 10.24 20.94
CA ILE A 94 4.69 10.41 19.77
C ILE A 94 5.06 9.43 18.66
N GLY A 95 6.37 9.25 18.40
CA GLY A 95 6.84 8.31 17.39
C GLY A 95 6.40 6.87 17.64
N SER A 96 6.32 6.42 18.90
CA SER A 96 5.80 5.10 19.22
C SER A 96 4.30 4.96 18.91
N LEU A 97 3.50 5.99 19.20
CA LEU A 97 2.07 5.99 18.89
C LEU A 97 1.80 5.94 17.38
N VAL A 98 2.57 6.71 16.59
CA VAL A 98 2.47 6.68 15.13
C VAL A 98 2.82 5.29 14.61
N TRP A 99 3.85 4.64 15.18
CA TRP A 99 4.24 3.29 14.78
C TRP A 99 3.20 2.24 15.18
N ASP A 100 2.67 2.30 16.40
CA ASP A 100 1.65 1.37 16.88
C ASP A 100 0.41 1.43 15.97
N GLN A 101 -0.05 2.64 15.64
CA GLN A 101 -1.16 2.83 14.70
C GLN A 101 -0.85 2.27 13.30
N ALA A 102 0.38 2.47 12.82
CA ALA A 102 0.81 1.92 11.53
C ALA A 102 0.78 0.39 11.52
N THR A 103 1.22 -0.27 12.60
CA THR A 103 1.22 -1.74 12.70
C THR A 103 -0.17 -2.35 12.72
N GLU A 104 -1.17 -1.66 13.25
CA GLU A 104 -2.57 -2.09 13.21
C GLU A 104 -3.15 -2.09 11.78
N VAL A 105 -2.70 -1.17 10.93
CA VAL A 105 -3.21 -1.02 9.55
C VAL A 105 -2.53 -1.98 8.57
N LEU A 106 -1.25 -2.34 8.79
CA LEU A 106 -0.47 -3.14 7.85
C LEU A 106 -1.09 -4.50 7.47
N PRO A 107 -1.67 -5.30 8.39
CA PRO A 107 -2.35 -6.54 8.03
C PRO A 107 -3.57 -6.32 7.12
N GLY A 108 -4.36 -5.29 7.42
CA GLY A 108 -5.51 -4.89 6.58
C GLY A 108 -5.07 -4.46 5.17
N LEU A 109 -3.97 -3.73 5.07
CA LEU A 109 -3.36 -3.36 3.79
C LEU A 109 -2.95 -4.59 2.98
N PHE A 110 -2.27 -5.55 3.60
CA PHE A 110 -1.88 -6.80 2.91
C PHE A 110 -3.08 -7.53 2.33
N VAL A 111 -4.13 -7.72 3.11
CA VAL A 111 -5.37 -8.34 2.64
C VAL A 111 -6.02 -7.50 1.53
N GLY A 112 -6.07 -6.18 1.71
CA GLY A 112 -6.58 -5.24 0.71
C GLY A 112 -5.86 -5.34 -0.64
N LEU A 113 -4.54 -5.47 -0.64
CA LEU A 113 -3.75 -5.65 -1.86
C LEU A 113 -4.10 -6.94 -2.61
N VAL A 114 -4.35 -8.03 -1.87
CA VAL A 114 -4.80 -9.30 -2.47
C VAL A 114 -6.20 -9.16 -3.10
N VAL A 115 -7.11 -8.48 -2.39
CA VAL A 115 -8.47 -8.22 -2.90
C VAL A 115 -8.42 -7.33 -4.14
N VAL A 116 -7.61 -6.28 -4.12
CA VAL A 116 -7.39 -5.39 -5.28
C VAL A 116 -6.82 -6.17 -6.47
N TRP A 117 -5.84 -7.05 -6.26
CA TRP A 117 -5.33 -7.91 -7.34
C TRP A 117 -6.42 -8.77 -7.96
N ILE A 118 -7.27 -9.43 -7.16
CA ILE A 118 -8.39 -10.22 -7.67
C ILE A 118 -9.37 -9.34 -8.45
N GLY A 119 -9.75 -8.19 -7.89
CA GLY A 119 -10.68 -7.25 -8.54
C GLY A 119 -10.15 -6.73 -9.88
N LEU A 120 -8.88 -6.33 -9.93
CA LEU A 120 -8.22 -5.91 -11.17
C LEU A 120 -8.10 -7.07 -12.17
N GLY A 121 -7.81 -8.29 -11.69
CA GLY A 121 -7.79 -9.48 -12.55
C GLY A 121 -9.13 -9.76 -13.20
N VAL A 122 -10.22 -9.66 -12.44
CA VAL A 122 -11.60 -9.77 -12.97
C VAL A 122 -11.89 -8.65 -13.96
N LEU A 123 -11.56 -7.40 -13.63
CA LEU A 123 -11.79 -6.25 -14.50
C LEU A 123 -11.06 -6.38 -15.84
N LEU A 124 -9.77 -6.74 -15.81
CA LEU A 124 -8.96 -6.95 -17.01
C LEU A 124 -9.47 -8.11 -17.84
N TYR A 125 -9.86 -9.21 -17.18
CA TYR A 125 -10.44 -10.39 -17.85
C TYR A 125 -11.77 -10.06 -18.54
N VAL A 126 -12.71 -9.45 -17.82
CA VAL A 126 -14.02 -9.08 -18.37
C VAL A 126 -13.84 -8.05 -19.50
N GLY A 127 -13.01 -7.04 -19.29
CA GLY A 127 -12.72 -6.03 -20.32
C GLY A 127 -12.14 -6.65 -21.60
N ALA A 128 -11.20 -7.60 -21.47
CA ALA A 128 -10.65 -8.33 -22.61
C ALA A 128 -11.69 -9.20 -23.30
N LYS A 129 -12.58 -9.88 -22.53
CA LYS A 129 -13.68 -10.68 -23.10
C LYS A 129 -14.70 -9.84 -23.87
N VAL A 130 -15.08 -8.69 -23.35
CA VAL A 130 -15.95 -7.73 -24.04
C VAL A 130 -15.31 -7.26 -25.33
N ALA A 131 -13.99 -7.12 -25.36
CA ALA A 131 -13.24 -6.78 -26.57
C ALA A 131 -13.03 -7.97 -27.56
N GLY A 132 -13.65 -9.12 -27.31
CA GLY A 132 -13.57 -10.32 -28.17
C GLY A 132 -12.34 -11.21 -27.87
N GLY A 133 -11.71 -11.06 -26.72
CA GLY A 133 -10.51 -11.83 -26.35
C GLY A 133 -10.79 -13.31 -26.05
N SER A 134 -9.81 -14.19 -26.37
CA SER A 134 -9.92 -15.65 -26.25
C SER A 134 -9.30 -16.20 -24.95
N GLY A 135 -8.34 -15.51 -24.32
CA GLY A 135 -7.55 -15.97 -23.18
C GLY A 135 -8.35 -16.35 -21.93
N GLY A 136 -7.75 -17.12 -21.02
CA GLY A 136 -8.33 -17.60 -19.78
C GLY A 136 -8.11 -16.65 -18.60
N PHE A 137 -8.90 -16.81 -17.53
CA PHE A 137 -8.78 -16.02 -16.31
C PHE A 137 -7.43 -16.23 -15.60
N GLY A 138 -6.94 -17.48 -15.54
CA GLY A 138 -5.67 -17.79 -14.86
C GLY A 138 -4.47 -17.06 -15.46
N GLU A 139 -4.41 -16.98 -16.79
CA GLU A 139 -3.37 -16.25 -17.52
C GLU A 139 -3.49 -14.74 -17.28
N THR A 140 -4.74 -14.23 -17.27
CA THR A 140 -5.02 -12.83 -16.97
C THR A 140 -4.62 -12.49 -15.54
N ALA A 141 -4.88 -13.36 -14.58
CA ALA A 141 -4.49 -13.17 -13.18
C ALA A 141 -2.95 -13.06 -13.02
N GLU A 142 -2.17 -13.83 -13.79
CA GLU A 142 -0.71 -13.70 -13.79
C GLU A 142 -0.27 -12.38 -14.46
N VAL A 143 -0.87 -12.00 -15.59
CA VAL A 143 -0.63 -10.70 -16.23
C VAL A 143 -0.94 -9.55 -15.26
N THR A 144 -2.04 -9.66 -14.52
CA THR A 144 -2.42 -8.68 -13.49
C THR A 144 -1.35 -8.57 -12.42
N ALA A 145 -0.86 -9.69 -11.91
CA ALA A 145 0.19 -9.71 -10.90
C ALA A 145 1.50 -9.06 -11.40
N TRP A 146 1.95 -9.40 -12.60
CA TRP A 146 3.12 -8.76 -13.21
C TRP A 146 2.96 -7.25 -13.36
N GLY A 147 1.76 -6.77 -13.70
CA GLY A 147 1.47 -5.34 -13.80
C GLY A 147 1.40 -4.62 -12.46
N LEU A 148 1.35 -5.32 -11.34
CA LEU A 148 1.46 -4.72 -10.00
C LEU A 148 2.90 -4.51 -9.52
N LEU A 149 3.92 -5.07 -10.20
CA LEU A 149 5.33 -4.85 -9.85
C LEU A 149 5.73 -3.37 -9.78
N PRO A 150 5.27 -2.49 -10.70
CA PRO A 150 5.53 -1.06 -10.58
C PRO A 150 5.10 -0.44 -9.25
N SER A 151 4.08 -0.98 -8.58
CA SER A 151 3.63 -0.49 -7.27
C SER A 151 4.71 -0.63 -6.20
N VAL A 152 5.51 -1.69 -6.23
CA VAL A 152 6.63 -1.87 -5.27
C VAL A 152 7.62 -0.70 -5.41
N VAL A 153 7.94 -0.34 -6.66
CA VAL A 153 8.85 0.78 -6.95
C VAL A 153 8.20 2.11 -6.57
N GLY A 154 6.92 2.30 -6.92
CA GLY A 154 6.17 3.50 -6.56
C GLY A 154 6.10 3.73 -5.05
N VAL A 155 5.80 2.68 -4.28
CA VAL A 155 5.76 2.73 -2.80
C VAL A 155 7.15 2.97 -2.22
N ALA A 156 8.20 2.38 -2.80
CA ALA A 156 9.57 2.63 -2.33
C ALA A 156 9.99 4.10 -2.56
N ILE A 157 9.71 4.65 -3.73
CA ILE A 157 10.02 6.05 -4.05
C ILE A 157 9.15 6.99 -3.19
N GLY A 158 7.85 6.74 -3.09
CA GLY A 158 6.92 7.53 -2.28
C GLY A 158 7.27 7.49 -0.79
N GLY A 159 7.58 6.32 -0.26
CA GLY A 159 8.03 6.14 1.12
C GLY A 159 9.35 6.86 1.41
N ALA A 160 10.33 6.75 0.49
CA ALA A 160 11.58 7.49 0.62
C ALA A 160 11.35 9.02 0.58
N ALA A 161 10.49 9.50 -0.33
CA ALA A 161 10.13 10.92 -0.38
C ALA A 161 9.46 11.38 0.92
N LEU A 162 8.52 10.59 1.46
CA LEU A 162 7.86 10.89 2.74
C LEU A 162 8.88 11.04 3.88
N VAL A 163 9.80 10.07 4.00
CA VAL A 163 10.85 10.11 5.05
C VAL A 163 11.77 11.31 4.87
N LEU A 164 12.17 11.60 3.63
CA LEU A 164 13.03 12.76 3.34
C LEU A 164 12.34 14.10 3.64
N PHE A 165 11.07 14.25 3.30
CA PHE A 165 10.31 15.45 3.67
C PHE A 165 10.15 15.57 5.17
N ALA A 166 9.83 14.47 5.86
CA ALA A 166 9.72 14.44 7.31
C ALA A 166 11.04 14.84 8.00
N ALA A 167 12.17 14.30 7.53
CA ALA A 167 13.50 14.60 8.07
C ALA A 167 13.95 16.07 7.86
N ASN A 168 13.36 16.76 6.88
CA ASN A 168 13.62 18.19 6.63
C ASN A 168 12.52 19.12 7.21
N SER A 169 11.55 18.55 7.92
CA SER A 169 10.48 19.28 8.60
C SER A 169 10.67 19.15 10.11
N ASP A 170 10.37 20.21 10.84
CA ASP A 170 10.36 20.16 12.30
C ASP A 170 9.04 19.51 12.76
N LEU A 171 9.07 18.19 12.94
CA LEU A 171 7.91 17.38 13.35
C LEU A 171 7.83 17.26 14.89
N SER A 172 8.16 18.34 15.60
CA SER A 172 7.92 18.45 17.03
C SER A 172 6.49 18.94 17.29
N ALA A 173 5.67 18.14 17.89
CA ALA A 173 4.32 18.53 18.24
C ALA A 173 4.07 18.36 19.75
N SER A 174 3.42 19.35 20.33
CA SER A 174 2.96 19.30 21.72
C SER A 174 1.46 18.96 21.83
N SER A 175 0.76 18.85 20.69
CA SER A 175 -0.64 18.47 20.65
C SER A 175 -1.01 17.66 19.40
N PRO A 176 -2.07 16.82 19.46
CA PRO A 176 -2.56 16.07 18.31
C PRO A 176 -3.00 16.94 17.13
N GLU A 177 -3.52 18.15 17.41
CA GLU A 177 -4.00 19.10 16.39
C GLU A 177 -2.83 19.62 15.55
N LEU A 178 -1.70 19.96 16.18
CA LEU A 178 -0.49 20.39 15.49
C LEU A 178 0.09 19.27 14.62
N LEU A 179 0.04 18.02 15.08
CA LEU A 179 0.44 16.86 14.28
C LEU A 179 -0.41 16.74 13.01
N LEU A 180 -1.72 16.85 13.13
CA LEU A 180 -2.63 16.77 11.98
C LEU A 180 -2.37 17.90 10.98
N GLU A 181 -2.09 19.12 11.45
CA GLU A 181 -1.76 20.25 10.58
C GLU A 181 -0.43 20.04 9.87
N GLN A 182 0.59 19.54 10.56
CA GLN A 182 1.89 19.20 9.97
C GLN A 182 1.75 18.10 8.91
N VAL A 183 1.02 17.02 9.19
CA VAL A 183 0.77 15.94 8.21
C VAL A 183 -0.01 16.46 7.00
N ARG A 184 -1.02 17.31 7.20
CA ARG A 184 -1.76 17.94 6.10
C ARG A 184 -0.87 18.85 5.25
N SER A 185 0.06 19.56 5.87
CA SER A 185 1.01 20.43 5.13
C SER A 185 1.92 19.61 4.21
N LEU A 186 2.28 18.39 4.59
CA LEU A 186 3.06 17.47 3.75
C LEU A 186 2.28 16.98 2.51
N GLN A 187 0.95 16.97 2.57
CA GLN A 187 0.10 16.57 1.45
C GLN A 187 -0.15 17.71 0.45
N ASN A 188 0.14 18.96 0.85
CA ASN A 188 -0.09 20.13 0.03
C ASN A 188 1.21 20.62 -0.63
N GLY A 189 1.09 21.41 -1.69
CA GLY A 189 2.23 22.04 -2.36
C GLY A 189 3.07 21.08 -3.20
N LEU A 190 4.38 21.28 -3.20
CA LEU A 190 5.36 20.52 -4.01
C LEU A 190 5.39 19.04 -3.67
N SER A 191 5.21 18.67 -2.40
CA SER A 191 5.14 17.28 -1.95
C SER A 191 3.93 16.57 -2.54
N GLY A 192 2.74 17.19 -2.51
CA GLY A 192 1.55 16.64 -3.13
C GLY A 192 1.70 16.42 -4.64
N LEU A 193 2.32 17.37 -5.36
CA LEU A 193 2.62 17.23 -6.78
C LEU A 193 3.58 16.07 -7.07
N LEU A 194 4.59 15.88 -6.22
CA LEU A 194 5.53 14.75 -6.36
C LEU A 194 4.83 13.41 -6.15
N PHE A 195 3.99 13.28 -5.11
CA PHE A 195 3.22 12.06 -4.87
C PHE A 195 2.26 11.77 -6.02
N LEU A 196 1.58 12.78 -6.55
CA LEU A 196 0.72 12.65 -7.73
C LEU A 196 1.53 12.20 -8.96
N ALA A 197 2.72 12.74 -9.20
CA ALA A 197 3.58 12.34 -10.30
C ALA A 197 4.05 10.88 -10.17
N ILE A 198 4.42 10.43 -8.96
CA ILE A 198 4.77 9.03 -8.69
C ILE A 198 3.57 8.12 -8.96
N GLN A 199 2.37 8.51 -8.52
CA GLN A 199 1.15 7.75 -8.71
C GLN A 199 0.78 7.62 -10.19
N ILE A 200 0.80 8.72 -10.94
CA ILE A 200 0.54 8.73 -12.39
C ILE A 200 1.60 7.91 -13.14
N GLY A 201 2.88 8.06 -12.80
CA GLY A 201 3.97 7.30 -13.40
C GLY A 201 3.82 5.79 -13.17
N THR A 202 3.47 5.40 -11.95
CA THR A 202 3.20 4.01 -11.58
C THR A 202 2.00 3.46 -12.37
N ALA A 203 0.89 4.18 -12.41
CA ALA A 203 -0.31 3.79 -13.15
C ALA A 203 -0.06 3.65 -14.66
N ALA A 204 0.68 4.59 -15.24
CA ALA A 204 1.06 4.54 -16.65
C ALA A 204 1.92 3.30 -16.97
N TRP A 205 2.87 2.98 -16.08
CA TRP A 205 3.70 1.78 -16.25
C TRP A 205 2.88 0.50 -16.07
N GLN A 206 1.96 0.44 -15.11
CA GLN A 206 1.02 -0.68 -14.95
C GLN A 206 0.18 -0.88 -16.20
N ALA A 207 -0.43 0.19 -16.72
CA ALA A 207 -1.22 0.15 -17.96
C ALA A 207 -0.41 -0.38 -19.14
N TYR A 208 0.86 0.03 -19.25
CA TYR A 208 1.76 -0.44 -20.30
C TYR A 208 2.04 -1.95 -20.20
N VAL A 209 2.28 -2.46 -18.99
CA VAL A 209 2.51 -3.90 -18.74
C VAL A 209 1.24 -4.70 -19.03
N TRP A 210 0.08 -4.26 -18.50
CA TRP A 210 -1.20 -4.94 -18.73
C TRP A 210 -1.60 -4.93 -20.20
N ALA A 211 -1.46 -3.82 -20.90
CA ALA A 211 -1.75 -3.75 -22.33
C ALA A 211 -0.89 -4.74 -23.13
N GLY A 212 0.40 -4.87 -22.78
CA GLY A 212 1.31 -5.85 -23.38
C GLY A 212 0.86 -7.28 -23.14
N GLY A 213 0.49 -7.62 -21.89
CA GLY A 213 0.03 -8.95 -21.51
C GLY A 213 -1.32 -9.33 -22.11
N LEU A 214 -2.31 -8.42 -22.05
CA LEU A 214 -3.66 -8.65 -22.63
C LEU A 214 -3.61 -8.95 -24.12
N ARG A 215 -2.76 -8.25 -24.86
CA ARG A 215 -2.58 -8.52 -26.30
C ARG A 215 -2.10 -9.93 -26.59
N VAL A 216 -1.19 -10.43 -25.76
CA VAL A 216 -0.60 -11.77 -25.92
C VAL A 216 -1.58 -12.85 -25.47
N VAL A 217 -2.20 -12.66 -24.30
CA VAL A 217 -3.06 -13.66 -23.67
C VAL A 217 -4.42 -13.74 -24.38
N HIS A 218 -5.03 -12.60 -24.66
CA HIS A 218 -6.38 -12.54 -25.21
C HIS A 218 -6.43 -12.31 -26.73
N GLU A 219 -5.31 -12.05 -27.36
CA GLU A 219 -5.20 -11.77 -28.82
C GLU A 219 -6.07 -10.58 -29.27
N VAL A 220 -6.37 -9.67 -28.34
CA VAL A 220 -7.16 -8.46 -28.62
C VAL A 220 -6.35 -7.42 -29.38
N SER A 221 -7.03 -6.49 -30.07
CA SER A 221 -6.41 -5.37 -30.75
C SER A 221 -5.60 -4.50 -29.78
N ARG A 222 -4.56 -3.81 -30.31
CA ARG A 222 -3.75 -2.89 -29.50
C ARG A 222 -4.60 -1.82 -28.79
N TYR A 223 -5.59 -1.29 -29.50
CA TYR A 223 -6.45 -0.23 -28.96
C TYR A 223 -7.34 -0.73 -27.83
N ALA A 224 -7.93 -1.91 -27.97
CA ALA A 224 -8.74 -2.55 -26.94
C ALA A 224 -7.90 -2.87 -25.68
N ALA A 225 -6.72 -3.47 -25.87
CA ALA A 225 -5.82 -3.77 -24.75
C ALA A 225 -5.39 -2.51 -23.98
N VAL A 226 -5.05 -1.44 -24.68
CA VAL A 226 -4.68 -0.15 -24.06
C VAL A 226 -5.87 0.45 -23.33
N ALA A 227 -7.06 0.48 -23.93
CA ALA A 227 -8.26 1.04 -23.30
C ALA A 227 -8.59 0.31 -22.00
N VAL A 228 -8.64 -1.03 -22.01
CA VAL A 228 -8.91 -1.85 -20.82
C VAL A 228 -7.84 -1.64 -19.74
N ALA A 229 -6.57 -1.62 -20.13
CA ALA A 229 -5.47 -1.44 -19.20
C ALA A 229 -5.46 -0.04 -18.57
N VAL A 230 -5.75 1.02 -19.33
CA VAL A 230 -5.83 2.38 -18.81
C VAL A 230 -6.98 2.53 -17.83
N ILE A 231 -8.18 2.01 -18.17
CA ILE A 231 -9.32 2.02 -17.25
C ILE A 231 -8.95 1.33 -15.93
N ALA A 232 -8.32 0.15 -15.99
CA ALA A 232 -7.90 -0.58 -14.79
C ALA A 232 -6.84 0.19 -13.98
N ALA A 233 -5.88 0.84 -14.62
CA ALA A 233 -4.80 1.57 -13.96
C ALA A 233 -5.26 2.90 -13.33
N THR A 234 -6.28 3.55 -13.90
CA THR A 234 -6.80 4.82 -13.37
C THR A 234 -7.77 4.63 -12.20
N LEU A 235 -8.39 3.46 -12.08
CA LEU A 235 -9.38 3.21 -11.03
C LEU A 235 -8.83 3.45 -9.60
N PRO A 236 -7.67 2.93 -9.19
CA PRO A 236 -7.11 3.22 -7.87
C PRO A 236 -6.75 4.69 -7.67
N VAL A 237 -6.36 5.39 -8.75
CA VAL A 237 -5.99 6.83 -8.68
C VAL A 237 -7.22 7.71 -8.45
N VAL A 238 -8.36 7.33 -9.01
CA VAL A 238 -9.62 8.10 -8.87
C VAL A 238 -10.31 7.83 -7.54
N LEU A 239 -10.06 6.65 -6.94
CA LEU A 239 -10.66 6.23 -5.67
C LEU A 239 -9.83 6.62 -4.44
N SER A 240 -8.61 7.14 -4.61
CA SER A 240 -7.72 7.62 -3.54
C SER A 240 -7.98 9.09 -3.24
#